data_7a54b8ff4c875ec7be3c25cfb9ceb60f
#
_entry.id   7a54b8ff4c875ec7be3c25cfb9ceb60f
#
_cell.length_a   1.000
_cell.length_b   1.000
_cell.length_c   1.000
_cell.angle_alpha   90.00
_cell.angle_beta   90.00
_cell.angle_gamma   90.00
#
_symmetry.space_group_name_H-M   'P 1'
#
loop_
_entity.id
_entity.type
_entity.pdbx_description
1 polymer ?
#
loop_
_entity_poly.entity_id
_entity_poly.type
_entity_poly.pdbx_seq_one_letter_code
_entity_poly.pdbx_strand_id
1 'polypeptide(L)'
;TNDLVAAKIAALEGGTAAMLTSSGQAANFFALFNICECGSHIVSSSSIYGGTFNLISVTMAKMGIEVTFVAPDATEEELDAAFKENTRAVFGETIANPALTVLDIELFAKVAHKHGVPLIVDNTFPTPVNCRPIEWGADIVTHSTTKYMDGHGAAVGGAIVDSGNFDWMAHADKFPGLTTPDESYHGITYAEKFGKEGAFITKCTAQLMRDFGCIQSPQNAFILNLGLESLHVRMPRHIEHGQAV
;
A
#
# COMPACT_ATOMS: atom_id res chain seq x y z
N THR A 1 -2.47 3.68 -21.23
CA THR A 1 -2.24 2.26 -20.89
C THR A 1 -2.19 2.08 -19.38
N ASN A 2 -1.35 2.84 -18.67
CA ASN A 2 -1.19 2.70 -17.22
C ASN A 2 -2.51 2.87 -16.47
N ASP A 3 -3.28 3.91 -16.78
CA ASP A 3 -4.56 4.19 -16.12
C ASP A 3 -5.59 3.06 -16.33
N LEU A 4 -5.60 2.47 -17.53
CA LEU A 4 -6.47 1.32 -17.82
C LEU A 4 -6.14 0.12 -16.93
N VAL A 5 -4.85 -0.19 -16.78
CA VAL A 5 -4.40 -1.33 -15.97
C VAL A 5 -4.55 -1.02 -14.48
N ALA A 6 -4.28 0.21 -14.06
CA ALA A 6 -4.52 0.66 -12.69
C ALA A 6 -6.01 0.53 -12.30
N ALA A 7 -6.92 0.99 -13.17
CA ALA A 7 -8.37 0.85 -12.94
C ALA A 7 -8.80 -0.62 -12.86
N LYS A 8 -8.20 -1.52 -13.66
CA LYS A 8 -8.44 -2.96 -13.57
C LYS A 8 -8.00 -3.52 -12.21
N ILE A 9 -6.82 -3.13 -11.71
CA ILE A 9 -6.32 -3.58 -10.40
C ILE A 9 -7.19 -3.00 -9.27
N ALA A 10 -7.59 -1.73 -9.34
CA ALA A 10 -8.53 -1.15 -8.38
C ALA A 10 -9.83 -1.96 -8.30
N ALA A 11 -10.42 -2.30 -9.45
CA ALA A 11 -11.64 -3.11 -9.50
C ALA A 11 -11.45 -4.52 -8.93
N LEU A 12 -10.29 -5.15 -9.15
CA LEU A 12 -9.97 -6.47 -8.61
C LEU A 12 -9.85 -6.44 -7.08
N GLU A 13 -9.23 -5.41 -6.51
CA GLU A 13 -9.09 -5.24 -5.05
C GLU A 13 -10.38 -4.70 -4.37
N GLY A 14 -11.31 -4.14 -5.14
CA GLY A 14 -12.49 -3.45 -4.60
C GLY A 14 -12.19 -2.03 -4.13
N GLY A 15 -11.13 -1.41 -4.65
CA GLY A 15 -10.76 -0.02 -4.37
C GLY A 15 -11.40 0.98 -5.31
N THR A 16 -11.31 2.26 -4.96
CA THR A 16 -11.89 3.38 -5.74
C THR A 16 -10.91 3.96 -6.75
N ALA A 17 -9.62 3.93 -6.45
CA ALA A 17 -8.57 4.48 -7.29
C ALA A 17 -7.28 3.65 -7.18
N ALA A 18 -6.46 3.67 -8.22
CA ALA A 18 -5.14 3.04 -8.21
C ALA A 18 -4.16 3.77 -9.12
N MET A 19 -2.87 3.49 -8.89
CA MET A 19 -1.79 3.89 -9.79
C MET A 19 -0.76 2.77 -9.94
N LEU A 20 -0.07 2.76 -11.07
CA LEU A 20 1.07 1.87 -11.30
C LEU A 20 2.38 2.58 -10.97
N THR A 21 3.34 1.80 -10.48
CA THR A 21 4.70 2.25 -10.20
C THR A 21 5.73 1.33 -10.88
N SER A 22 6.98 1.77 -10.93
CA SER A 22 8.07 1.01 -11.59
C SER A 22 8.46 -0.28 -10.85
N SER A 23 8.05 -0.43 -9.58
CA SER A 23 8.35 -1.62 -8.76
C SER A 23 7.45 -1.67 -7.53
N GLY A 24 7.36 -2.85 -6.88
CA GLY A 24 6.67 -2.97 -5.59
C GLY A 24 7.29 -2.11 -4.48
N GLN A 25 8.62 -1.94 -4.48
CA GLN A 25 9.29 -1.05 -3.52
C GLN A 25 8.93 0.42 -3.75
N ALA A 26 8.79 0.85 -5.00
CA ALA A 26 8.29 2.19 -5.30
C ALA A 26 6.84 2.37 -4.83
N ALA A 27 6.01 1.32 -4.95
CA ALA A 27 4.65 1.34 -4.43
C ALA A 27 4.63 1.50 -2.90
N ASN A 28 5.41 0.69 -2.17
CA ASN A 28 5.51 0.77 -0.71
C ASN A 28 6.08 2.12 -0.26
N PHE A 29 7.14 2.60 -0.93
CA PHE A 29 7.70 3.91 -0.62
C PHE A 29 6.71 5.04 -0.84
N PHE A 30 6.04 5.08 -1.99
CA PHE A 30 5.06 6.13 -2.28
C PHE A 30 3.86 6.07 -1.35
N ALA A 31 3.34 4.87 -1.05
CA ALA A 31 2.21 4.73 -0.14
C ALA A 31 2.53 5.28 1.25
N LEU A 32 3.71 5.03 1.77
CA LEU A 32 4.15 5.54 3.07
C LEU A 32 4.54 7.02 3.01
N PHE A 33 5.37 7.41 2.04
CA PHE A 33 5.90 8.77 1.93
C PHE A 33 4.83 9.80 1.55
N ASN A 34 3.72 9.37 0.98
CA ASN A 34 2.57 10.23 0.67
C ASN A 34 1.94 10.87 1.91
N ILE A 35 2.05 10.20 3.06
CA ILE A 35 1.41 10.60 4.32
C ILE A 35 2.39 10.69 5.49
N CYS A 36 3.66 10.34 5.29
CA CYS A 36 4.73 10.48 6.26
C CYS A 36 5.75 11.52 5.78
N GLU A 37 6.17 12.39 6.67
CA GLU A 37 7.19 13.40 6.45
C GLU A 37 8.27 13.31 7.54
N CYS A 38 9.29 14.15 7.49
CA CYS A 38 10.30 14.22 8.55
C CYS A 38 9.65 14.44 9.92
N GLY A 39 9.97 13.61 10.88
CA GLY A 39 9.36 13.59 12.21
C GLY A 39 8.15 12.66 12.34
N SER A 40 7.68 12.02 11.26
CA SER A 40 6.61 11.02 11.32
C SER A 40 7.10 9.69 11.90
N HIS A 41 6.15 8.90 12.39
CA HIS A 41 6.36 7.56 12.91
C HIS A 41 5.43 6.56 12.19
N ILE A 42 5.93 5.35 11.98
CA ILE A 42 5.22 4.21 11.38
C ILE A 42 5.19 3.07 12.40
N VAL A 43 4.07 2.39 12.54
CA VAL A 43 3.98 1.08 13.19
C VAL A 43 3.97 0.02 12.10
N SER A 44 4.81 -1.00 12.17
CA SER A 44 4.87 -2.05 11.14
C SER A 44 4.96 -3.43 11.77
N SER A 45 4.30 -4.43 11.14
CA SER A 45 4.62 -5.81 11.42
C SER A 45 6.11 -6.06 11.16
N SER A 46 6.77 -6.83 12.02
CA SER A 46 8.16 -7.23 11.82
C SER A 46 8.32 -8.34 10.77
N SER A 47 7.23 -9.08 10.49
CA SER A 47 7.16 -10.08 9.44
C SER A 47 6.69 -9.46 8.15
N ILE A 48 7.63 -8.92 7.38
CA ILE A 48 7.42 -8.33 6.05
C ILE A 48 8.62 -8.66 5.16
N TYR A 49 8.49 -8.42 3.87
CA TYR A 49 9.59 -8.58 2.90
C TYR A 49 10.84 -7.81 3.34
N GLY A 50 12.00 -8.48 3.33
CA GLY A 50 13.25 -7.91 3.82
C GLY A 50 13.66 -6.59 3.14
N GLY A 51 13.32 -6.41 1.86
CA GLY A 51 13.54 -5.12 1.17
C GLY A 51 12.68 -4.00 1.76
N THR A 52 11.43 -4.28 2.12
CA THR A 52 10.53 -3.30 2.75
C THR A 52 10.94 -3.04 4.21
N PHE A 53 11.36 -4.08 4.94
CA PHE A 53 11.95 -3.90 6.27
C PHE A 53 13.13 -2.92 6.22
N ASN A 54 14.07 -3.13 5.30
CA ASN A 54 15.21 -2.23 5.11
C ASN A 54 14.79 -0.83 4.63
N LEU A 55 13.80 -0.73 3.74
CA LEU A 55 13.26 0.56 3.29
C LEU A 55 12.80 1.40 4.50
N ILE A 56 11.96 0.82 5.36
CA ILE A 56 11.36 1.53 6.48
C ILE A 56 12.39 1.79 7.58
N SER A 57 13.18 0.78 7.97
CA SER A 57 14.09 0.88 9.13
C SER A 57 15.39 1.64 8.85
N VAL A 58 15.85 1.67 7.61
CA VAL A 58 17.16 2.26 7.26
C VAL A 58 17.00 3.46 6.32
N THR A 59 16.31 3.27 5.20
CA THR A 59 16.26 4.31 4.16
C THR A 59 15.37 5.48 4.60
N MET A 60 14.16 5.19 5.08
CA MET A 60 13.23 6.23 5.54
C MET A 60 13.70 6.86 6.87
N ALA A 61 14.46 6.12 7.70
CA ALA A 61 15.09 6.70 8.89
C ALA A 61 16.06 7.85 8.55
N LYS A 62 16.76 7.77 7.40
CA LYS A 62 17.59 8.89 6.89
C LYS A 62 16.78 10.10 6.47
N MET A 63 15.48 9.93 6.23
CA MET A 63 14.53 11.00 5.91
C MET A 63 13.83 11.54 7.17
N GLY A 64 14.26 11.08 8.37
CA GLY A 64 13.68 11.48 9.65
C GLY A 64 12.35 10.81 9.99
N ILE A 65 12.03 9.67 9.37
CA ILE A 65 10.83 8.89 9.64
C ILE A 65 11.20 7.71 10.53
N GLU A 66 10.56 7.61 11.68
CA GLU A 66 10.82 6.54 12.66
C GLU A 66 9.87 5.34 12.45
N VAL A 67 10.27 4.17 12.92
CA VAL A 67 9.43 2.97 12.91
C VAL A 67 9.50 2.23 14.23
N THR A 68 8.35 1.69 14.67
CA THR A 68 8.26 0.64 15.69
C THR A 68 7.74 -0.63 15.04
N PHE A 69 8.53 -1.70 15.13
CA PHE A 69 8.11 -3.02 14.69
C PHE A 69 7.40 -3.77 15.81
N VAL A 70 6.30 -4.44 15.46
CA VAL A 70 5.55 -5.33 16.35
C VAL A 70 5.59 -6.75 15.80
N ALA A 71 5.44 -7.74 16.69
CA ALA A 71 5.32 -9.11 16.25
C ALA A 71 4.06 -9.32 15.38
N PRO A 72 4.08 -10.25 14.41
CA PRO A 72 2.92 -10.48 13.54
C PRO A 72 1.70 -11.04 14.29
N ASP A 73 1.94 -11.67 15.47
CA ASP A 73 0.96 -12.20 16.40
C ASP A 73 0.79 -11.32 17.65
N ALA A 74 1.18 -10.04 17.57
CA ALA A 74 1.01 -9.09 18.66
C ALA A 74 -0.45 -9.01 19.11
N THR A 75 -0.66 -8.96 20.43
CA THR A 75 -1.99 -8.70 20.99
C THR A 75 -2.45 -7.27 20.68
N GLU A 76 -3.74 -7.00 20.89
CA GLU A 76 -4.28 -5.64 20.71
C GLU A 76 -3.55 -4.63 21.61
N GLU A 77 -3.25 -5.00 22.84
CA GLU A 77 -2.54 -4.15 23.81
C GLU A 77 -1.10 -3.87 23.37
N GLU A 78 -0.38 -4.88 22.88
CA GLU A 78 0.99 -4.71 22.38
C GLU A 78 1.04 -3.83 21.12
N LEU A 79 0.09 -4.03 20.22
CA LEU A 79 -0.05 -3.21 19.01
C LEU A 79 -0.40 -1.76 19.40
N ASP A 80 -1.36 -1.56 20.30
CA ASP A 80 -1.78 -0.24 20.79
C ASP A 80 -0.63 0.52 21.44
N ALA A 81 0.19 -0.18 22.25
CA ALA A 81 1.34 0.40 22.93
C ALA A 81 2.48 0.84 21.99
N ALA A 82 2.50 0.38 20.74
CA ALA A 82 3.49 0.78 19.75
C ALA A 82 3.23 2.17 19.15
N PHE A 83 2.03 2.72 19.33
CA PHE A 83 1.65 4.01 18.74
C PHE A 83 2.24 5.18 19.51
N LYS A 84 2.60 6.23 18.76
CA LYS A 84 3.06 7.53 19.26
C LYS A 84 2.14 8.63 18.72
N GLU A 85 2.22 9.82 19.27
CA GLU A 85 1.46 10.99 18.82
C GLU A 85 1.71 11.30 17.32
N ASN A 86 2.96 11.12 16.89
CA ASN A 86 3.41 11.35 15.52
C ASN A 86 3.25 10.13 14.61
N THR A 87 2.56 9.06 15.01
CA THR A 87 2.26 7.92 14.12
C THR A 87 1.32 8.36 13.00
N ARG A 88 1.66 7.99 11.76
CA ARG A 88 0.93 8.38 10.55
C ARG A 88 0.46 7.19 9.72
N ALA A 89 1.03 6.01 9.91
CA ALA A 89 0.66 4.82 9.17
C ALA A 89 0.90 3.56 9.98
N VAL A 90 0.11 2.53 9.68
CA VAL A 90 0.39 1.15 10.04
C VAL A 90 0.70 0.38 8.75
N PHE A 91 1.71 -0.47 8.76
CA PHE A 91 2.11 -1.26 7.60
C PHE A 91 2.19 -2.75 7.95
N GLY A 92 1.72 -3.58 7.03
CA GLY A 92 1.85 -5.03 7.12
C GLY A 92 1.87 -5.70 5.75
N GLU A 93 2.12 -6.99 5.74
CA GLU A 93 2.08 -7.83 4.54
C GLU A 93 1.11 -8.99 4.78
N THR A 94 0.16 -9.22 3.89
CA THR A 94 -0.92 -10.22 4.07
C THR A 94 -0.35 -11.61 4.37
N ILE A 95 0.64 -12.04 3.59
CA ILE A 95 1.44 -13.24 3.82
C ILE A 95 2.90 -12.86 3.72
N ALA A 96 3.59 -12.92 4.83
CA ALA A 96 4.97 -12.42 4.97
C ALA A 96 5.99 -13.26 4.18
N ASN A 97 6.94 -12.60 3.53
CA ASN A 97 8.09 -13.22 2.90
C ASN A 97 9.36 -12.98 3.76
N PRO A 98 10.06 -14.02 4.25
CA PRO A 98 9.89 -15.45 3.94
C PRO A 98 9.10 -16.26 5.00
N ALA A 99 8.64 -15.62 6.07
CA ALA A 99 8.13 -16.32 7.25
C ALA A 99 6.78 -17.03 7.02
N LEU A 100 6.04 -16.67 5.97
CA LEU A 100 4.71 -17.18 5.62
C LEU A 100 3.65 -16.98 6.73
N THR A 101 3.92 -16.08 7.67
CA THR A 101 2.93 -15.67 8.67
C THR A 101 1.83 -14.85 8.01
N VAL A 102 0.60 -15.09 8.43
CA VAL A 102 -0.57 -14.37 7.95
C VAL A 102 -0.90 -13.24 8.92
N LEU A 103 -1.07 -12.03 8.39
CA LEU A 103 -1.42 -10.85 9.16
C LEU A 103 -2.90 -10.92 9.59
N ASP A 104 -3.19 -10.64 10.86
CA ASP A 104 -4.54 -10.33 11.30
C ASP A 104 -4.91 -8.90 10.87
N ILE A 105 -5.43 -8.77 9.64
CA ILE A 105 -5.75 -7.47 9.04
C ILE A 105 -6.82 -6.74 9.85
N GLU A 106 -7.83 -7.45 10.36
CA GLU A 106 -8.92 -6.84 11.15
C GLU A 106 -8.40 -6.23 12.44
N LEU A 107 -7.53 -6.93 13.16
CA LEU A 107 -6.90 -6.42 14.37
C LEU A 107 -6.05 -5.19 14.10
N PHE A 108 -5.19 -5.27 13.07
CA PHE A 108 -4.32 -4.14 12.70
C PHE A 108 -5.13 -2.93 12.23
N ALA A 109 -6.20 -3.13 11.44
CA ALA A 109 -7.10 -2.06 11.00
C ALA A 109 -7.84 -1.44 12.18
N LYS A 110 -8.41 -2.26 13.08
CA LYS A 110 -9.11 -1.79 14.28
C LYS A 110 -8.25 -0.86 15.12
N VAL A 111 -7.01 -1.26 15.40
CA VAL A 111 -6.10 -0.45 16.23
C VAL A 111 -5.60 0.78 15.47
N ALA A 112 -5.28 0.66 14.17
CA ALA A 112 -4.90 1.80 13.34
C ALA A 112 -6.01 2.87 13.33
N HIS A 113 -7.25 2.48 13.08
CA HIS A 113 -8.39 3.39 13.04
C HIS A 113 -8.71 4.01 14.42
N LYS A 114 -8.53 3.26 15.52
CA LYS A 114 -8.62 3.80 16.89
C LYS A 114 -7.68 5.00 17.09
N HIS A 115 -6.51 4.95 16.48
CA HIS A 115 -5.52 6.03 16.50
C HIS A 115 -5.67 7.04 15.35
N GLY A 116 -6.69 6.91 14.51
CA GLY A 116 -6.96 7.82 13.39
C GLY A 116 -5.85 7.81 12.33
N VAL A 117 -5.28 6.64 12.03
CA VAL A 117 -4.28 6.45 10.98
C VAL A 117 -4.67 5.29 10.08
N PRO A 118 -4.27 5.31 8.78
CA PRO A 118 -4.62 4.24 7.84
C PRO A 118 -3.74 3.00 8.04
N LEU A 119 -4.32 1.84 7.69
CA LEU A 119 -3.60 0.59 7.50
C LEU A 119 -3.23 0.41 6.02
N ILE A 120 -1.94 0.23 5.76
CA ILE A 120 -1.38 -0.09 4.44
C ILE A 120 -0.96 -1.56 4.43
N VAL A 121 -1.44 -2.34 3.47
CA VAL A 121 -1.15 -3.77 3.37
C VAL A 121 -0.54 -4.12 2.02
N ASP A 122 0.64 -4.73 2.04
CA ASP A 122 1.22 -5.35 0.84
C ASP A 122 0.55 -6.72 0.60
N ASN A 123 -0.21 -6.82 -0.50
CA ASN A 123 -0.99 -8.00 -0.87
C ASN A 123 -0.39 -8.77 -2.06
N THR A 124 0.92 -8.70 -2.21
CA THR A 124 1.63 -9.25 -3.37
C THR A 124 1.40 -10.75 -3.55
N PHE A 125 1.52 -11.55 -2.50
CA PHE A 125 1.45 -13.01 -2.62
C PHE A 125 0.03 -13.54 -2.78
N PRO A 126 -0.95 -13.14 -1.96
CA PRO A 126 -2.32 -13.61 -2.14
C PRO A 126 -2.94 -13.15 -3.45
N THR A 127 -2.61 -11.94 -3.91
CA THR A 127 -3.31 -11.24 -4.99
C THR A 127 -4.79 -11.00 -4.64
N PRO A 128 -5.53 -10.16 -5.36
CA PRO A 128 -6.96 -9.95 -5.09
C PRO A 128 -7.83 -11.20 -5.32
N VAL A 129 -7.25 -12.27 -5.90
CA VAL A 129 -7.98 -13.53 -6.10
C VAL A 129 -8.14 -14.30 -4.79
N ASN A 130 -7.12 -14.29 -3.93
CA ASN A 130 -7.14 -15.07 -2.68
C ASN A 130 -7.49 -14.22 -1.45
N CYS A 131 -7.16 -12.93 -1.47
CA CYS A 131 -7.46 -12.00 -0.39
C CYS A 131 -7.63 -10.59 -0.95
N ARG A 132 -8.65 -9.89 -0.46
CA ARG A 132 -8.85 -8.47 -0.67
C ARG A 132 -8.74 -7.76 0.68
N PRO A 133 -7.59 -7.22 1.05
CA PRO A 133 -7.39 -6.60 2.36
C PRO A 133 -8.38 -5.48 2.68
N ILE A 134 -8.92 -4.81 1.67
CA ILE A 134 -9.95 -3.76 1.83
C ILE A 134 -11.21 -4.31 2.50
N GLU A 135 -11.60 -5.55 2.20
CA GLU A 135 -12.77 -6.21 2.82
C GLU A 135 -12.57 -6.50 4.31
N TRP A 136 -11.30 -6.47 4.77
CA TRP A 136 -10.87 -6.73 6.14
C TRP A 136 -10.44 -5.46 6.88
N GLY A 137 -10.62 -4.28 6.27
CA GLY A 137 -10.39 -2.99 6.89
C GLY A 137 -9.10 -2.27 6.47
N ALA A 138 -8.30 -2.81 5.55
CA ALA A 138 -7.17 -2.07 5.00
C ALA A 138 -7.64 -0.85 4.19
N ASP A 139 -6.92 0.25 4.32
CA ASP A 139 -7.23 1.50 3.64
C ASP A 139 -6.50 1.62 2.32
N ILE A 140 -5.23 1.23 2.31
CA ILE A 140 -4.35 1.25 1.14
C ILE A 140 -3.77 -0.15 0.93
N VAL A 141 -3.77 -0.62 -0.31
CA VAL A 141 -3.17 -1.89 -0.69
C VAL A 141 -2.03 -1.65 -1.67
N THR A 142 -0.90 -2.29 -1.45
CA THR A 142 0.24 -2.25 -2.36
C THR A 142 0.52 -3.62 -2.96
N HIS A 143 1.15 -3.61 -4.13
CA HIS A 143 1.56 -4.82 -4.82
C HIS A 143 2.92 -4.67 -5.48
N SER A 144 3.73 -5.70 -5.41
CA SER A 144 4.73 -5.97 -6.43
C SER A 144 4.04 -6.72 -7.58
N THR A 145 3.65 -6.00 -8.62
CA THR A 145 3.01 -6.61 -9.80
C THR A 145 3.95 -7.52 -10.57
N THR A 146 5.25 -7.43 -10.28
CA THR A 146 6.34 -8.30 -10.76
C THR A 146 6.07 -9.80 -10.52
N LYS A 147 5.26 -10.13 -9.50
CA LYS A 147 5.06 -11.51 -9.02
C LYS A 147 3.87 -12.17 -9.74
N TYR A 148 2.90 -12.64 -9.00
CA TYR A 148 1.76 -13.38 -9.56
C TYR A 148 0.87 -12.58 -10.50
N MET A 149 0.78 -11.25 -10.34
CA MET A 149 -0.03 -10.44 -11.26
C MET A 149 0.52 -10.47 -12.69
N ASP A 150 1.83 -10.27 -12.88
CA ASP A 150 2.49 -10.50 -14.18
C ASP A 150 2.47 -12.00 -14.52
N GLY A 151 2.93 -12.82 -13.58
CA GLY A 151 2.89 -14.29 -13.67
C GLY A 151 3.83 -14.92 -14.68
N HIS A 152 4.62 -14.13 -15.40
CA HIS A 152 5.52 -14.61 -16.48
C HIS A 152 6.99 -14.32 -16.19
N GLY A 153 7.30 -13.58 -15.10
CA GLY A 153 8.67 -13.15 -14.81
C GLY A 153 9.25 -12.22 -15.87
N ALA A 154 8.39 -11.51 -16.59
CA ALA A 154 8.74 -10.73 -17.76
C ALA A 154 8.82 -9.23 -17.49
N ALA A 155 8.07 -8.71 -16.51
CA ALA A 155 8.00 -7.29 -16.24
C ALA A 155 8.12 -6.98 -14.74
N VAL A 156 8.90 -5.97 -14.42
CA VAL A 156 8.96 -5.40 -13.06
C VAL A 156 7.94 -4.27 -12.96
N GLY A 157 7.21 -4.23 -11.86
CA GLY A 157 6.24 -3.19 -11.61
C GLY A 157 5.65 -3.24 -10.20
N GLY A 158 4.87 -2.22 -9.87
CA GLY A 158 4.11 -2.13 -8.64
C GLY A 158 2.76 -1.47 -8.87
N ALA A 159 1.90 -1.57 -7.88
CA ALA A 159 0.62 -0.87 -7.86
C ALA A 159 0.28 -0.41 -6.44
N ILE A 160 -0.44 0.71 -6.36
CA ILE A 160 -1.05 1.23 -5.13
C ILE A 160 -2.54 1.31 -5.41
N VAL A 161 -3.35 0.81 -4.48
CA VAL A 161 -4.82 0.86 -4.53
C VAL A 161 -5.32 1.57 -3.30
N ASP A 162 -6.19 2.55 -3.49
CA ASP A 162 -6.90 3.24 -2.42
C ASP A 162 -8.31 2.66 -2.26
N SER A 163 -8.67 2.30 -1.04
CA SER A 163 -10.03 1.85 -0.73
C SER A 163 -11.07 2.96 -0.88
N GLY A 164 -10.67 4.22 -0.68
CA GLY A 164 -11.56 5.37 -0.56
C GLY A 164 -12.33 5.42 0.77
N ASN A 165 -11.99 4.60 1.75
CA ASN A 165 -12.71 4.51 3.01
C ASN A 165 -12.16 5.45 4.10
N PHE A 166 -10.85 5.72 4.09
CA PHE A 166 -10.22 6.54 5.12
C PHE A 166 -10.60 8.02 4.97
N ASP A 167 -11.14 8.59 6.03
CA ASP A 167 -11.54 10.01 6.06
C ASP A 167 -10.37 10.91 6.46
N TRP A 168 -9.64 11.42 5.48
CA TRP A 168 -8.49 12.30 5.68
C TRP A 168 -8.86 13.59 6.40
N MET A 169 -10.06 14.15 6.12
CA MET A 169 -10.51 15.40 6.74
C MET A 169 -10.88 15.23 8.20
N ALA A 170 -11.38 14.06 8.60
CA ALA A 170 -11.66 13.74 10.01
C ALA A 170 -10.37 13.70 10.87
N HIS A 171 -9.22 13.52 10.23
CA HIS A 171 -7.90 13.43 10.87
C HIS A 171 -6.92 14.45 10.26
N ALA A 172 -7.41 15.65 9.94
CA ALA A 172 -6.69 16.68 9.20
C ALA A 172 -5.38 17.13 9.89
N ASP A 173 -5.34 17.12 11.21
CA ASP A 173 -4.16 17.43 12.02
C ASP A 173 -2.98 16.46 11.79
N LYS A 174 -3.30 15.23 11.42
CA LYS A 174 -2.29 14.19 11.14
C LYS A 174 -1.80 14.18 9.70
N PHE A 175 -2.60 14.67 8.76
CA PHE A 175 -2.35 14.57 7.33
C PHE A 175 -2.38 15.92 6.61
N PRO A 176 -1.56 16.91 7.06
CA PRO A 176 -1.59 18.25 6.45
C PRO A 176 -1.29 18.21 4.95
N GLY A 177 -0.44 17.29 4.48
CA GLY A 177 -0.14 17.15 3.05
C GLY A 177 -1.32 16.79 2.15
N LEU A 178 -2.45 16.33 2.73
CA LEU A 178 -3.69 16.03 2.01
C LEU A 178 -4.81 17.04 2.32
N THR A 179 -4.74 17.71 3.47
CA THR A 179 -5.85 18.47 4.06
C THR A 179 -5.58 19.97 4.13
N THR A 180 -4.42 20.44 3.69
CA THR A 180 -4.08 21.86 3.54
C THR A 180 -3.69 22.18 2.11
N PRO A 181 -3.70 23.46 1.69
CA PRO A 181 -3.31 23.85 0.33
C PRO A 181 -1.88 23.44 -0.01
N ASP A 182 -1.69 22.73 -1.11
CA ASP A 182 -0.39 22.29 -1.63
C ASP A 182 0.16 23.31 -2.64
N GLU A 183 1.21 24.00 -2.25
CA GLU A 183 1.88 24.98 -3.12
C GLU A 183 2.47 24.34 -4.39
N SER A 184 2.86 23.06 -4.33
CA SER A 184 3.43 22.34 -5.46
C SER A 184 2.37 21.97 -6.51
N TYR A 185 1.08 22.05 -6.16
CA TYR A 185 -0.03 21.72 -7.06
C TYR A 185 -1.13 22.80 -7.04
N HIS A 186 -0.76 24.02 -7.45
CA HIS A 186 -1.68 25.16 -7.62
C HIS A 186 -2.45 25.59 -6.36
N GLY A 187 -1.95 25.29 -5.16
CA GLY A 187 -2.60 25.65 -3.90
C GLY A 187 -3.89 24.89 -3.62
N ILE A 188 -4.10 23.72 -4.22
CA ILE A 188 -5.29 22.91 -3.95
C ILE A 188 -5.14 22.12 -2.65
N THR A 189 -6.25 21.85 -1.99
CA THR A 189 -6.37 20.86 -0.92
C THR A 189 -6.89 19.56 -1.51
N TYR A 190 -6.07 18.51 -1.52
CA TYR A 190 -6.41 17.24 -2.21
C TYR A 190 -7.69 16.63 -1.67
N ALA A 191 -7.84 16.53 -0.34
CA ALA A 191 -9.01 15.92 0.28
C ALA A 191 -10.31 16.70 0.02
N GLU A 192 -10.25 18.03 -0.03
CA GLU A 192 -11.43 18.86 -0.37
C GLU A 192 -11.82 18.72 -1.83
N LYS A 193 -10.82 18.71 -2.73
CA LYS A 193 -11.07 18.74 -4.18
C LYS A 193 -11.43 17.38 -4.75
N PHE A 194 -10.82 16.31 -4.26
CA PHE A 194 -10.95 14.96 -4.83
C PHE A 194 -11.68 13.97 -3.90
N GLY A 195 -12.12 14.43 -2.73
CA GLY A 195 -12.76 13.58 -1.73
C GLY A 195 -11.79 12.56 -1.13
N LYS A 196 -12.27 11.76 -0.21
CA LYS A 196 -11.50 10.67 0.38
C LYS A 196 -11.19 9.55 -0.63
N GLU A 197 -12.01 9.43 -1.68
CA GLU A 197 -11.91 8.41 -2.71
C GLU A 197 -10.80 8.66 -3.74
N GLY A 198 -10.35 9.92 -3.85
CA GLY A 198 -9.38 10.29 -4.89
C GLY A 198 -8.15 11.04 -4.40
N ALA A 199 -8.18 11.59 -3.21
CA ALA A 199 -7.12 12.47 -2.69
C ALA A 199 -5.75 11.78 -2.63
N PHE A 200 -5.70 10.57 -2.10
CA PHE A 200 -4.46 9.83 -1.88
C PHE A 200 -3.72 9.52 -3.19
N ILE A 201 -4.42 8.89 -4.14
CA ILE A 201 -3.83 8.51 -5.45
C ILE A 201 -3.53 9.76 -6.29
N THR A 202 -4.37 10.80 -6.21
CA THR A 202 -4.10 12.04 -6.94
C THR A 202 -2.81 12.70 -6.45
N LYS A 203 -2.58 12.78 -5.12
CA LYS A 203 -1.33 13.33 -4.57
C LYS A 203 -0.13 12.46 -4.94
N CYS A 204 -0.23 11.14 -4.81
CA CYS A 204 0.83 10.22 -5.26
C CYS A 204 1.23 10.49 -6.72
N THR A 205 0.26 10.71 -7.60
CA THR A 205 0.50 10.94 -9.04
C THR A 205 1.01 12.36 -9.31
N ALA A 206 0.31 13.36 -8.76
CA ALA A 206 0.56 14.77 -9.08
C ALA A 206 1.83 15.33 -8.42
N GLN A 207 2.26 14.73 -7.31
CA GLN A 207 3.45 15.15 -6.58
C GLN A 207 4.56 14.08 -6.63
N LEU A 208 4.35 12.91 -6.03
CA LEU A 208 5.43 11.95 -5.87
C LEU A 208 5.92 11.36 -7.20
N MET A 209 5.00 10.92 -8.06
CA MET A 209 5.39 10.39 -9.38
C MET A 209 6.01 11.47 -10.25
N ARG A 210 5.49 12.71 -10.22
CA ARG A 210 6.05 13.84 -10.96
C ARG A 210 7.48 14.15 -10.53
N ASP A 211 7.73 14.16 -9.21
CA ASP A 211 8.99 14.67 -8.65
C ASP A 211 10.07 13.57 -8.55
N PHE A 212 9.68 12.34 -8.19
CA PHE A 212 10.60 11.20 -8.05
C PHE A 212 10.64 10.28 -9.27
N GLY A 213 9.70 10.38 -10.17
CA GLY A 213 9.56 9.44 -11.28
C GLY A 213 8.93 8.11 -10.82
N CYS A 214 9.67 7.01 -10.92
CA CYS A 214 9.17 5.66 -10.59
C CYS A 214 7.91 5.28 -11.38
N ILE A 215 7.75 5.84 -12.57
CA ILE A 215 6.63 5.56 -13.45
C ILE A 215 6.74 4.17 -14.06
N GLN A 216 5.61 3.47 -14.16
CA GLN A 216 5.53 2.22 -14.90
C GLN A 216 5.71 2.46 -16.41
N SER A 217 6.60 1.70 -17.05
CA SER A 217 6.71 1.69 -18.50
C SER A 217 5.39 1.23 -19.13
N PRO A 218 4.87 1.92 -20.17
CA PRO A 218 3.68 1.45 -20.89
C PRO A 218 3.83 0.05 -21.47
N GLN A 219 5.03 -0.35 -21.85
CA GLN A 219 5.36 -1.70 -22.30
C GLN A 219 5.14 -2.72 -21.18
N ASN A 220 5.67 -2.44 -19.97
CA ASN A 220 5.49 -3.32 -18.81
C ASN A 220 4.03 -3.35 -18.36
N ALA A 221 3.30 -2.23 -18.45
CA ALA A 221 1.87 -2.19 -18.16
C ALA A 221 1.07 -3.05 -19.14
N PHE A 222 1.46 -3.10 -20.42
CA PHE A 222 0.86 -3.98 -21.41
C PHE A 222 1.09 -5.46 -21.06
N ILE A 223 2.32 -5.83 -20.70
CA ILE A 223 2.66 -7.21 -20.28
C ILE A 223 1.86 -7.59 -19.02
N LEU A 224 1.83 -6.70 -18.02
CA LEU A 224 1.02 -6.88 -16.81
C LEU A 224 -0.45 -7.09 -17.12
N ASN A 225 -1.01 -6.33 -18.08
CA ASN A 225 -2.41 -6.52 -18.50
C ASN A 225 -2.68 -7.93 -19.01
N LEU A 226 -1.74 -8.51 -19.79
CA LEU A 226 -1.85 -9.89 -20.26
C LEU A 226 -1.79 -10.89 -19.08
N GLY A 227 -0.93 -10.64 -18.10
CA GLY A 227 -0.86 -11.45 -16.88
C GLY A 227 -2.17 -11.43 -16.09
N LEU A 228 -2.78 -10.27 -15.94
CA LEU A 228 -4.06 -10.10 -15.23
C LEU A 228 -5.22 -10.87 -15.88
N GLU A 229 -5.21 -11.06 -17.21
CA GLU A 229 -6.25 -11.82 -17.93
C GLU A 229 -6.36 -13.27 -17.44
N SER A 230 -5.27 -13.87 -16.98
CA SER A 230 -5.22 -15.27 -16.53
C SER A 230 -5.10 -15.43 -15.01
N LEU A 231 -5.01 -14.32 -14.25
CA LEU A 231 -4.74 -14.37 -12.81
C LEU A 231 -5.75 -15.23 -12.04
N HIS A 232 -7.04 -15.06 -12.33
CA HIS A 232 -8.15 -15.79 -11.70
C HIS A 232 -8.14 -17.30 -11.99
N VAL A 233 -7.45 -17.75 -13.04
CA VAL A 233 -7.28 -19.16 -13.38
C VAL A 233 -6.00 -19.71 -12.76
N ARG A 234 -4.91 -18.93 -12.80
CA ARG A 234 -3.59 -19.36 -12.32
C ARG A 234 -3.55 -19.49 -10.79
N MET A 235 -4.11 -18.55 -10.06
CA MET A 235 -4.02 -18.54 -8.60
C MET A 235 -4.68 -19.78 -7.95
N PRO A 236 -5.92 -20.17 -8.29
CA PRO A 236 -6.50 -21.41 -7.77
C PRO A 236 -5.65 -22.64 -8.11
N ARG A 237 -5.09 -22.69 -9.32
CA ARG A 237 -4.24 -23.81 -9.72
C ARG A 237 -2.91 -23.87 -8.95
N HIS A 238 -2.31 -22.72 -8.64
CA HIS A 238 -1.13 -22.66 -7.77
C HIS A 238 -1.44 -23.19 -6.37
N ILE A 239 -2.61 -22.85 -5.81
CA ILE A 239 -3.05 -23.33 -4.49
C ILE A 239 -3.24 -24.85 -4.49
N GLU A 240 -3.95 -25.39 -5.50
CA GLU A 240 -4.14 -26.83 -5.65
C GLU A 240 -2.79 -27.58 -5.70
N HIS A 241 -1.82 -27.05 -6.45
CA HIS A 241 -0.48 -27.64 -6.54
C HIS A 241 0.26 -27.54 -5.20
N GLY A 242 0.16 -26.38 -4.50
CA GLY A 242 0.77 -26.21 -3.18
C GLY A 242 0.21 -27.15 -2.11
N GLN A 243 -1.08 -27.52 -2.22
CA GLN A 243 -1.70 -28.51 -1.34
C GLN A 243 -1.29 -29.96 -1.66
N ALA A 244 -0.90 -30.22 -2.91
CA ALA A 244 -0.53 -31.57 -3.38
C ALA A 244 0.93 -31.95 -3.07
N VAL A 245 1.79 -30.97 -2.74
CA VAL A 245 3.23 -31.14 -2.44
C VAL A 245 3.46 -31.16 -0.93
#